data_93114adb133b4f6b4c3ef152b211f89b
#
_entry.id   93114adb133b4f6b4c3ef152b211f89b
#
_cell.length_a   1.000
_cell.length_b   1.000
_cell.length_c   1.000
_cell.angle_alpha   90.00
_cell.angle_beta   90.00
_cell.angle_gamma   90.00
#
_symmetry.space_group_name_H-M   'P 1'
#
loop_
_entity.id
_entity.type
_entity.pdbx_description
1 polymer ?
#
loop_
_entity_poly.entity_id
_entity_poly.type
_entity_poly.pdbx_seq_one_letter_code
_entity_poly.pdbx_strand_id
1 'polypeptide(L)'
;MGKKIRTEEVDHLFEAILCLKDKEECYTFFEDVCTINELLSLSQRFEVAKMLTDKRTYLDISEKTGASTATISRVNRSLNYGNDGYELVFGRMEKKETERKLRKKIPKKQNNTQIKKSREYGLYRISAFFL
;
A
#
# COMPACT_ATOMS: atom_id res chain seq x y z
N MET A 1 17.30 -23.82 4.67
CA MET A 1 15.89 -23.59 5.01
C MET A 1 15.71 -22.25 5.71
N GLY A 2 14.80 -21.45 5.19
CA GLY A 2 14.51 -20.15 5.78
C GLY A 2 13.90 -20.29 7.18
N LYS A 3 14.14 -19.30 8.04
CA LYS A 3 13.48 -19.23 9.35
C LYS A 3 11.97 -19.21 9.15
N LYS A 4 11.25 -19.95 9.97
CA LYS A 4 9.80 -19.93 9.99
C LYS A 4 9.31 -18.55 10.43
N ILE A 5 8.70 -17.79 9.50
CA ILE A 5 8.21 -16.43 9.79
C ILE A 5 6.75 -16.43 10.27
N ARG A 6 6.00 -17.49 10.01
CA ARG A 6 4.59 -17.61 10.44
C ARG A 6 4.52 -18.04 11.90
N THR A 7 4.83 -17.10 12.77
CA THR A 7 4.77 -17.28 14.23
C THR A 7 3.59 -16.49 14.78
N GLU A 8 3.20 -16.81 16.02
CA GLU A 8 2.14 -16.08 16.71
C GLU A 8 2.47 -14.59 16.86
N GLU A 9 3.73 -14.28 17.17
CA GLU A 9 4.19 -12.90 17.32
C GLU A 9 4.08 -12.10 16.02
N VAL A 10 4.42 -12.70 14.89
CA VAL A 10 4.28 -12.06 13.58
C VAL A 10 2.81 -11.88 13.22
N ASP A 11 1.97 -12.85 13.52
CA ASP A 11 0.52 -12.73 13.33
C ASP A 11 -0.04 -11.55 14.13
N HIS A 12 0.36 -11.40 15.39
CA HIS A 12 -0.05 -10.29 16.24
C HIS A 12 0.36 -8.93 15.64
N LEU A 13 1.59 -8.84 15.12
CA LEU A 13 2.07 -7.63 14.47
C LEU A 13 1.23 -7.28 13.24
N PHE A 14 0.95 -8.25 12.40
CA PHE A 14 0.15 -8.03 11.20
C PHE A 14 -1.30 -7.67 11.52
N GLU A 15 -1.88 -8.27 12.54
CA GLU A 15 -3.20 -7.89 13.04
C GLU A 15 -3.22 -6.42 13.47
N ALA A 16 -2.17 -5.98 14.17
CA ALA A 16 -2.02 -4.58 14.58
C ALA A 16 -1.91 -3.65 13.38
N ILE A 17 -1.09 -4.00 12.39
CA ILE A 17 -0.93 -3.22 11.16
C ILE A 17 -2.26 -3.09 10.43
N LEU A 18 -3.04 -4.16 10.36
CA LEU A 18 -4.35 -4.15 9.69
C LEU A 18 -5.41 -3.30 10.42
N CYS A 19 -5.15 -2.89 11.66
CA CYS A 19 -6.01 -1.95 12.38
C CYS A 19 -5.75 -0.48 12.02
N LEU A 20 -4.64 -0.18 11.34
CA LEU A 20 -4.29 1.19 10.96
C LEU A 20 -5.21 1.68 9.85
N LYS A 21 -5.70 2.91 9.99
CA LYS A 21 -6.73 3.47 9.12
C LYS A 21 -6.19 4.39 8.04
N ASP A 22 -5.09 5.08 8.31
CA ASP A 22 -4.54 6.08 7.41
C ASP A 22 -3.02 6.16 7.50
N LYS A 23 -2.44 7.01 6.67
CA LYS A 23 -1.00 7.19 6.59
C LYS A 23 -0.41 7.77 7.88
N GLU A 24 -1.10 8.70 8.53
CA GLU A 24 -0.64 9.31 9.78
C GLU A 24 -0.55 8.27 10.91
N GLU A 25 -1.52 7.37 10.99
CA GLU A 25 -1.46 6.26 11.94
C GLU A 25 -0.32 5.30 11.64
N CYS A 26 -0.01 5.08 10.36
CA CYS A 26 1.17 4.31 9.96
C CYS A 26 2.46 4.95 10.45
N TYR A 27 2.63 6.26 10.27
CA TYR A 27 3.80 6.97 10.81
C TYR A 27 3.89 6.82 12.31
N THR A 28 2.82 7.06 13.01
CA THR A 28 2.76 6.98 14.48
C THR A 28 3.19 5.60 14.97
N PHE A 29 2.61 4.54 14.39
CA PHE A 29 2.89 3.18 14.81
C PHE A 29 4.30 2.73 14.44
N PHE A 30 4.72 2.96 13.19
CA PHE A 30 6.02 2.49 12.71
C PHE A 30 7.19 3.26 13.30
N GLU A 31 7.03 4.54 13.66
CA GLU A 31 8.04 5.30 14.37
C GLU A 31 8.32 4.71 15.77
N ASP A 32 7.32 4.11 16.40
CA ASP A 32 7.49 3.45 17.69
C ASP A 32 8.02 2.01 17.57
N VAL A 33 7.56 1.28 16.58
CA VAL A 33 7.89 -0.15 16.41
C VAL A 33 9.24 -0.37 15.73
N CYS A 34 9.59 0.49 14.78
CA CYS A 34 10.83 0.37 14.00
C CYS A 34 11.84 1.44 14.39
N THR A 35 13.13 1.11 14.24
CA THR A 35 14.14 2.16 14.18
C THR A 35 13.99 2.93 12.87
N ILE A 36 14.52 4.17 12.85
CA ILE A 36 14.51 5.01 11.64
C ILE A 36 15.20 4.27 10.48
N ASN A 37 16.34 3.63 10.73
CA ASN A 37 17.08 2.91 9.69
C ASN A 37 16.31 1.70 9.15
N GLU A 38 15.60 0.97 10.00
CA GLU A 38 14.75 -0.15 9.57
C GLU A 38 13.64 0.32 8.65
N LEU A 39 12.97 1.40 9.01
CA LEU A 39 11.87 1.95 8.20
C LEU A 39 12.38 2.51 6.87
N LEU A 40 13.49 3.25 6.89
CA LEU A 40 14.09 3.78 5.66
C LEU A 40 14.59 2.66 4.74
N SER A 41 15.13 1.58 5.31
CA SER A 41 15.57 0.41 4.54
C SER A 41 14.39 -0.29 3.85
N LEU A 42 13.27 -0.46 4.55
CA LEU A 42 12.05 -1.00 3.97
C LEU A 42 11.52 -0.11 2.84
N SER A 43 11.49 1.19 3.08
CA SER A 43 11.07 2.20 2.11
C SER A 43 11.94 2.18 0.85
N GLN A 44 13.27 2.10 1.01
CA GLN A 44 14.21 2.01 -0.12
C GLN A 44 13.93 0.77 -0.98
N ARG A 45 13.77 -0.40 -0.34
CA ARG A 45 13.48 -1.65 -1.06
C ARG A 45 12.15 -1.58 -1.82
N PHE A 46 11.16 -0.93 -1.24
CA PHE A 46 9.87 -0.74 -1.88
C PHE A 46 9.98 0.16 -3.13
N GLU A 47 10.70 1.27 -3.04
CA GLU A 47 10.93 2.16 -4.19
C GLU A 47 11.74 1.45 -5.29
N VAL A 48 12.77 0.69 -4.91
CA VAL A 48 13.54 -0.13 -5.86
C VAL A 48 12.63 -1.11 -6.63
N ALA A 49 11.74 -1.80 -5.91
CA ALA A 49 10.80 -2.75 -6.51
C ALA A 49 9.88 -2.05 -7.52
N LYS A 50 9.37 -0.88 -7.16
CA LYS A 50 8.50 -0.09 -8.03
C LYS A 50 9.23 0.33 -9.32
N MET A 51 10.46 0.83 -9.19
CA MET A 51 11.27 1.25 -10.34
C MET A 51 11.65 0.07 -11.25
N LEU A 52 11.96 -1.10 -10.66
CA LEU A 52 12.19 -2.33 -11.43
C LEU A 52 10.94 -2.76 -12.21
N THR A 53 9.78 -2.65 -11.60
CA THR A 53 8.49 -2.93 -12.25
C THR A 53 8.26 -1.97 -13.42
N ASP A 54 8.68 -0.73 -13.30
CA ASP A 54 8.62 0.29 -14.35
C ASP A 54 9.74 0.17 -15.39
N LYS A 55 10.52 -0.92 -15.34
CA LYS A 55 11.60 -1.20 -16.31
C LYS A 55 12.74 -0.20 -16.29
N ARG A 56 13.01 0.42 -15.16
CA ARG A 56 14.15 1.33 -14.99
C ARG A 56 15.46 0.55 -14.92
N THR A 57 16.56 1.19 -15.33
CA THR A 57 17.89 0.57 -15.26
C THR A 57 18.43 0.57 -13.83
N TYR A 58 19.36 -0.33 -13.52
CA TYR A 58 20.02 -0.39 -12.22
C TYR A 58 20.73 0.91 -11.89
N LEU A 59 21.36 1.54 -12.88
CA LEU A 59 22.03 2.83 -12.69
C LEU A 59 21.04 3.92 -12.28
N ASP A 60 19.94 4.03 -12.97
CA ASP A 60 18.88 5.00 -12.68
C ASP A 60 18.29 4.78 -11.27
N ILE A 61 18.04 3.52 -10.93
CA ILE A 61 17.52 3.14 -9.60
C ILE A 61 18.53 3.51 -8.50
N SER A 62 19.80 3.18 -8.69
CA SER A 62 20.87 3.49 -7.73
C SER A 62 21.00 5.00 -7.53
N GLU A 63 20.95 5.78 -8.60
CA GLU A 63 21.03 7.24 -8.53
C GLU A 63 19.86 7.85 -7.76
N LYS A 64 18.65 7.36 -7.99
CA LYS A 64 17.44 7.91 -7.37
C LYS A 64 17.20 7.43 -5.93
N THR A 65 17.54 6.19 -5.63
CA THR A 65 17.22 5.58 -4.33
C THR A 65 18.42 5.50 -3.39
N GLY A 66 19.63 5.63 -3.91
CA GLY A 66 20.85 5.39 -3.15
C GLY A 66 21.11 3.91 -2.87
N ALA A 67 20.31 3.00 -3.40
CA ALA A 67 20.48 1.57 -3.19
C ALA A 67 21.73 1.05 -3.91
N SER A 68 22.45 0.13 -3.24
CA SER A 68 23.56 -0.60 -3.87
C SER A 68 23.05 -1.58 -4.93
N THR A 69 23.93 -1.94 -5.86
CA THR A 69 23.64 -2.99 -6.85
C THR A 69 23.21 -4.29 -6.19
N ALA A 70 23.83 -4.64 -5.06
CA ALA A 70 23.49 -5.83 -4.29
C ALA A 70 22.04 -5.76 -3.77
N THR A 71 21.61 -4.61 -3.25
CA THR A 71 20.22 -4.40 -2.80
C THR A 71 19.25 -4.52 -3.96
N ILE A 72 19.55 -3.86 -5.09
CA ILE A 72 18.71 -3.91 -6.28
C ILE A 72 18.56 -5.36 -6.79
N SER A 73 19.65 -6.11 -6.82
CA SER A 73 19.63 -7.52 -7.24
C SER A 73 18.79 -8.38 -6.32
N ARG A 74 18.86 -8.15 -5.00
CA ARG A 74 18.02 -8.87 -4.02
C ARG A 74 16.54 -8.59 -4.23
N VAL A 75 16.19 -7.34 -4.43
CA VAL A 75 14.80 -6.94 -4.69
C VAL A 75 14.31 -7.53 -6.00
N ASN A 76 15.14 -7.48 -7.03
CA ASN A 76 14.80 -8.08 -8.33
C ASN A 76 14.55 -9.60 -8.21
N ARG A 77 15.35 -10.28 -7.39
CA ARG A 77 15.10 -11.71 -7.10
C ARG A 77 13.78 -11.92 -6.40
N SER A 78 13.42 -11.10 -5.43
CA SER A 78 12.14 -11.19 -4.73
C SER A 78 10.96 -10.94 -5.67
N LEU A 79 11.11 -10.01 -6.62
CA LEU A 79 10.08 -9.76 -7.63
C LEU A 79 9.85 -10.97 -8.55
N ASN A 80 10.92 -11.63 -8.96
CA ASN A 80 10.84 -12.72 -9.95
C ASN A 80 10.60 -14.11 -9.35
N TYR A 81 11.09 -14.34 -8.12
CA TYR A 81 11.10 -15.66 -7.49
C TYR A 81 10.54 -15.68 -6.06
N GLY A 82 9.95 -14.57 -5.61
CA GLY A 82 9.35 -14.47 -4.28
C GLY A 82 7.90 -14.94 -4.24
N ASN A 83 7.14 -14.39 -3.30
CA ASN A 83 5.74 -14.76 -3.03
C ASN A 83 4.73 -13.85 -3.73
N ASP A 84 5.14 -13.09 -4.73
CA ASP A 84 4.30 -12.13 -5.47
C ASP A 84 3.69 -11.01 -4.60
N GLY A 85 4.32 -10.74 -3.45
CA GLY A 85 3.85 -9.70 -2.52
C GLY A 85 3.87 -8.30 -3.09
N TYR A 86 4.91 -7.97 -3.85
CA TYR A 86 5.00 -6.68 -4.54
C TYR A 86 3.91 -6.53 -5.60
N GLU A 87 3.69 -7.56 -6.40
CA GLU A 87 2.64 -7.58 -7.43
C GLU A 87 1.26 -7.37 -6.82
N LEU A 88 0.97 -8.05 -5.72
CA LEU A 88 -0.28 -7.90 -4.98
C LEU A 88 -0.51 -6.45 -4.54
N VAL A 89 0.50 -5.84 -3.93
CA VAL A 89 0.40 -4.48 -3.40
C VAL A 89 0.33 -3.45 -4.52
N PHE A 90 1.19 -3.55 -5.52
CA PHE A 90 1.19 -2.62 -6.66
C PHE A 90 -0.11 -2.68 -7.45
N GLY A 91 -0.66 -3.86 -7.65
CA GLY A 91 -1.96 -4.02 -8.30
C GLY A 91 -3.09 -3.33 -7.55
N ARG A 92 -3.11 -3.46 -6.23
CA ARG A 92 -4.11 -2.78 -5.38
C ARG A 92 -3.92 -1.27 -5.33
N MET A 93 -2.68 -0.79 -5.31
CA MET A 93 -2.38 0.63 -5.35
C MET A 93 -2.83 1.27 -6.66
N GLU A 94 -2.56 0.62 -7.79
CA GLU A 94 -3.00 1.07 -9.10
C GLU A 94 -4.51 1.15 -9.20
N LYS A 95 -5.22 0.14 -8.70
CA LYS A 95 -6.69 0.12 -8.64
C LYS A 95 -7.24 1.28 -7.83
N LYS A 96 -6.68 1.54 -6.65
CA LYS A 96 -7.08 2.67 -5.81
C LYS A 96 -6.86 4.01 -6.51
N GLU A 97 -5.75 4.16 -7.20
CA GLU A 97 -5.44 5.39 -7.94
C GLU A 97 -6.43 5.62 -9.09
N THR A 98 -6.78 4.56 -9.82
CA THR A 98 -7.78 4.61 -10.89
C THR A 98 -9.15 5.00 -10.33
N GLU A 99 -9.58 4.39 -9.24
CA GLU A 99 -10.85 4.72 -8.56
C GLU A 99 -10.87 6.17 -8.09
N ARG A 100 -9.76 6.66 -7.53
CA ARG A 100 -9.62 8.05 -7.07
C ARG A 100 -9.75 9.03 -8.23
N LYS A 101 -9.13 8.74 -9.37
CA LYS A 101 -9.23 9.56 -10.59
C LYS A 101 -10.65 9.59 -11.13
N LEU A 102 -11.34 8.47 -11.14
CA LEU A 102 -12.73 8.37 -11.58
C LEU A 102 -13.67 9.18 -10.68
N ARG A 103 -13.49 9.12 -9.36
CA ARG A 103 -14.28 9.91 -8.40
C ARG A 103 -14.12 11.41 -8.61
N LYS A 104 -12.91 11.88 -8.95
CA LYS A 104 -12.65 13.31 -9.25
C LYS A 104 -13.35 13.81 -10.51
N LYS A 105 -13.70 12.92 -11.44
CA LYS A 105 -14.42 13.25 -12.67
C LYS A 105 -15.92 13.38 -12.49
N ILE A 106 -16.48 12.94 -11.35
CA ILE A 106 -17.92 13.05 -11.06
C ILE A 106 -18.23 14.48 -10.60
N PRO A 107 -19.18 15.19 -11.27
CA PRO A 107 -19.53 16.56 -10.89
C PRO A 107 -20.09 16.64 -9.45
N LYS A 108 -19.61 17.60 -8.66
CA LYS A 108 -20.06 17.82 -7.27
C LYS A 108 -21.56 18.04 -7.11
N LYS A 109 -22.24 18.55 -8.15
CA LYS A 109 -23.70 18.76 -8.14
C LYS A 109 -24.49 17.45 -8.06
N GLN A 110 -24.02 16.37 -8.66
CA GLN A 110 -24.68 15.06 -8.59
C GLN A 110 -24.56 14.44 -7.20
N ASN A 111 -23.43 14.64 -6.53
CA ASN A 111 -23.22 14.14 -5.18
C ASN A 111 -24.16 14.81 -4.17
N ASN A 112 -24.37 16.13 -4.29
CA ASN A 112 -25.27 16.86 -3.41
C ASN A 112 -26.73 16.44 -3.60
N THR A 113 -27.15 16.16 -4.82
CA THR A 113 -28.51 15.70 -5.11
C THR A 113 -28.77 14.30 -4.56
N GLN A 114 -27.78 13.41 -4.69
CA GLN A 114 -27.87 12.05 -4.14
C GLN A 114 -27.84 12.04 -2.60
N ILE A 115 -27.04 12.90 -1.99
CA ILE A 115 -27.00 13.06 -0.53
C ILE A 115 -28.32 13.63 0.00
N LYS A 116 -28.93 14.59 -0.69
CA LYS A 116 -30.25 15.13 -0.33
C LYS A 116 -31.33 14.07 -0.44
N LYS A 117 -31.42 13.35 -1.56
CA LYS A 117 -32.36 12.23 -1.73
C LYS A 117 -32.17 11.16 -0.67
N SER A 118 -30.98 10.85 -0.29
CA SER A 118 -30.70 9.84 0.72
C SER A 118 -31.03 10.28 2.14
N ARG A 119 -31.08 11.58 2.41
CA ARG A 119 -31.60 12.13 3.70
C ARG A 119 -33.12 12.10 3.77
N GLU A 120 -33.80 12.31 2.65
CA GLU A 120 -35.25 12.20 2.56
C GLU A 120 -35.75 10.76 2.75
N TYR A 121 -34.98 9.77 2.27
CA TYR A 121 -35.30 8.34 2.38
C TYR A 121 -34.51 7.61 3.48
N GLY A 122 -34.03 8.31 4.46
CA GLY A 122 -33.02 7.96 5.48
C GLY A 122 -32.91 6.50 5.92
N LEU A 123 -33.99 5.80 6.22
CA LEU A 123 -33.94 4.43 6.74
C LEU A 123 -33.77 3.36 5.65
N TYR A 124 -34.26 3.61 4.47
CA TYR A 124 -34.16 2.64 3.36
C TYR A 124 -32.75 2.44 2.86
N ARG A 125 -31.92 3.44 3.01
CA ARG A 125 -30.56 3.40 2.52
C ARG A 125 -29.59 2.65 3.43
N ILE A 126 -29.83 2.69 4.72
CA ILE A 126 -29.02 1.92 5.69
C ILE A 126 -29.22 0.43 5.45
N SER A 127 -30.47 0.02 5.23
CA SER A 127 -30.85 -1.34 4.89
C SER A 127 -30.20 -1.84 3.60
N ALA A 128 -30.20 -1.04 2.55
CA ALA A 128 -29.57 -1.37 1.27
C ALA A 128 -28.03 -1.41 1.34
N PHE A 129 -27.44 -0.70 2.27
CA PHE A 129 -25.99 -0.62 2.43
C PHE A 129 -25.40 -1.85 3.14
N PHE A 130 -26.19 -2.51 3.98
CA PHE A 130 -25.80 -3.69 4.75
C PHE A 130 -26.22 -5.03 4.12
N LEU A 131 -26.93 -4.98 3.02
CA LEU A 131 -27.27 -6.13 2.22
C LEU A 131 -26.32 -6.27 1.02
#